data_e9b2d8900c544ea01ab3ec797c629358
#
_entry.id   e9b2d8900c544ea01ab3ec797c629358
#
_cell.length_a   1.000
_cell.length_b   1.000
_cell.length_c   1.000
_cell.angle_alpha   90.00
_cell.angle_beta   90.00
_cell.angle_gamma   90.00
#
_symmetry.space_group_name_H-M   'P 1'
#
loop_
_entity.id
_entity.type
_entity.pdbx_description
1 polymer ?
#
loop_
_entity_poly.entity_id
_entity_poly.type
_entity_poly.pdbx_seq_one_letter_code
_entity_poly.pdbx_strand_id
1 'polypeptide(L)'
;MDYYLLADMTVQIGYELAVAGAETYRVEETMRRVIEAYGTEGQAFAIPNCVAVSFVAPNAKPLTIMKRVGYHGNDLERIEKLNALSRRICAEVPEPEEAQRWLKETTAAVRSYAVWMYYLGNFMAAAGFCCVFGGTVRDWLWAGLSGLIIGF
;
A
#
# COMPACT_ATOMS: atom_id res chain seq x y z
N MET A 1 -24.21 5.86 10.02
CA MET A 1 -22.82 5.64 9.63
C MET A 1 -21.99 5.36 10.88
N ASP A 2 -21.27 4.26 10.93
CA ASP A 2 -20.35 3.92 12.01
C ASP A 2 -18.99 4.59 11.79
N TYR A 3 -18.71 5.64 12.58
CA TYR A 3 -17.46 6.41 12.47
C TYR A 3 -16.23 5.65 12.95
N TYR A 4 -16.40 4.71 13.88
CA TYR A 4 -15.29 3.86 14.30
C TYR A 4 -14.85 2.93 13.17
N LEU A 5 -15.82 2.32 12.51
CA LEU A 5 -15.57 1.43 11.38
C LEU A 5 -14.98 2.19 10.18
N LEU A 6 -15.45 3.44 9.94
CA LEU A 6 -14.86 4.31 8.92
C LEU A 6 -13.38 4.60 9.22
N ALA A 7 -13.04 4.94 10.47
CA ALA A 7 -11.66 5.18 10.88
C ALA A 7 -10.79 3.94 10.73
N ASP A 8 -11.28 2.79 11.21
CA ASP A 8 -10.55 1.50 11.12
C ASP A 8 -10.29 1.10 9.66
N MET A 9 -11.32 1.19 8.81
CA MET A 9 -11.21 0.91 7.38
C MET A 9 -10.21 1.84 6.70
N THR A 10 -10.26 3.15 7.00
CA THR A 10 -9.35 4.13 6.41
C THR A 10 -7.90 3.90 6.82
N VAL A 11 -7.65 3.64 8.12
CA VAL A 11 -6.31 3.27 8.61
C VAL A 11 -5.84 1.95 8.00
N GLN A 12 -6.75 0.99 7.81
CA GLN A 12 -6.39 -0.27 7.18
C GLN A 12 -5.98 -0.08 5.72
N ILE A 13 -6.66 0.77 4.93
CA ILE A 13 -6.24 1.12 3.56
C ILE A 13 -4.83 1.73 3.58
N GLY A 14 -4.58 2.69 4.47
CA GLY A 14 -3.26 3.30 4.64
C GLY A 14 -2.19 2.30 5.02
N TYR A 15 -2.49 1.40 5.95
CA TYR A 15 -1.60 0.33 6.36
C TYR A 15 -1.23 -0.61 5.20
N GLU A 16 -2.22 -1.05 4.43
CA GLU A 16 -2.01 -1.95 3.29
C GLU A 16 -1.14 -1.29 2.19
N LEU A 17 -1.35 0.01 1.93
CA LEU A 17 -0.52 0.79 1.02
C LEU A 17 0.91 0.94 1.54
N ALA A 18 1.10 1.26 2.83
CA ALA A 18 2.41 1.41 3.45
C ALA A 18 3.20 0.08 3.45
N VAL A 19 2.54 -1.04 3.78
CA VAL A 19 3.13 -2.39 3.70
C VAL A 19 3.53 -2.74 2.26
N ALA A 20 2.74 -2.34 1.27
CA ALA A 20 3.05 -2.55 -0.15
C ALA A 20 4.20 -1.66 -0.67
N GLY A 21 4.69 -0.70 0.12
CA GLY A 21 5.79 0.18 -0.25
C GLY A 21 5.35 1.46 -0.96
N ALA A 22 4.09 1.87 -0.80
CA ALA A 22 3.64 3.16 -1.31
C ALA A 22 4.34 4.32 -0.58
N GLU A 23 4.59 5.41 -1.31
CA GLU A 23 5.18 6.63 -0.77
C GLU A 23 4.28 7.25 0.32
N THR A 24 4.87 7.70 1.42
CA THR A 24 4.13 8.16 2.61
C THR A 24 3.11 9.25 2.28
N TYR A 25 3.46 10.21 1.44
CA TYR A 25 2.53 11.27 1.03
C TYR A 25 1.31 10.73 0.26
N ARG A 26 1.48 9.65 -0.52
CA ARG A 26 0.36 8.99 -1.22
C ARG A 26 -0.54 8.23 -0.26
N VAL A 27 0.04 7.63 0.78
CA VAL A 27 -0.72 6.98 1.84
C VAL A 27 -1.60 8.00 2.55
N GLU A 28 -1.03 9.13 2.98
CA GLU A 28 -1.77 10.24 3.62
C GLU A 28 -2.88 10.77 2.72
N GLU A 29 -2.54 11.11 1.47
CA GLU A 29 -3.49 11.64 0.49
C GLU A 29 -4.66 10.68 0.25
N THR A 30 -4.40 9.37 0.15
CA THR A 30 -5.44 8.37 -0.04
C THR A 30 -6.37 8.28 1.17
N MET A 31 -5.83 8.23 2.38
CA MET A 31 -6.61 8.22 3.62
C MET A 31 -7.45 9.50 3.76
N ARG A 32 -6.86 10.66 3.49
CA ARG A 32 -7.54 11.96 3.54
C ARG A 32 -8.74 12.01 2.59
N ARG A 33 -8.54 11.60 1.32
CA ARG A 33 -9.61 11.56 0.32
C ARG A 33 -10.76 10.64 0.71
N VAL A 34 -10.45 9.50 1.31
CA VAL A 34 -11.50 8.59 1.82
C VAL A 34 -12.31 9.27 2.91
N ILE A 35 -11.68 9.92 3.90
CA ILE A 35 -12.37 10.65 4.98
C ILE A 35 -13.25 11.75 4.41
N GLU A 36 -12.72 12.56 3.47
CA GLU A 36 -13.43 13.67 2.83
C GLU A 36 -14.65 13.19 2.03
N ALA A 37 -14.53 12.04 1.33
CA ALA A 37 -15.64 11.47 0.58
C ALA A 37 -16.85 11.11 1.45
N TYR A 38 -16.62 10.74 2.71
CA TYR A 38 -17.69 10.51 3.68
C TYR A 38 -18.19 11.79 4.37
N GLY A 39 -17.78 12.97 3.90
CA GLY A 39 -18.21 14.26 4.44
C GLY A 39 -17.71 14.53 5.86
N THR A 40 -16.60 13.90 6.25
CA THR A 40 -16.00 14.02 7.58
C THR A 40 -14.72 14.84 7.50
N GLU A 41 -14.56 15.84 8.38
CA GLU A 41 -13.31 16.55 8.53
C GLU A 41 -12.36 15.74 9.41
N GLY A 42 -11.17 15.43 8.89
CA GLY A 42 -10.20 14.64 9.62
C GLY A 42 -8.78 14.83 9.10
N GLN A 43 -7.85 14.33 9.87
CA GLN A 43 -6.44 14.34 9.54
C GLN A 43 -5.93 12.92 9.36
N ALA A 44 -5.20 12.68 8.28
CA ALA A 44 -4.46 11.47 8.05
C ALA A 44 -2.97 11.77 8.21
N PHE A 45 -2.23 10.86 8.78
CA PHE A 45 -0.80 10.97 9.00
C PHE A 45 -0.11 9.64 8.70
N ALA A 46 0.97 9.70 7.94
CA ALA A 46 1.79 8.53 7.65
C ALA A 46 3.27 8.84 7.80
N ILE A 47 3.97 7.96 8.48
CA ILE A 47 5.42 7.86 8.50
C ILE A 47 5.81 6.41 8.18
N PRO A 48 7.07 6.11 7.85
CA PRO A 48 7.45 4.75 7.46
C PRO A 48 6.95 3.65 8.39
N ASN A 49 6.92 3.90 9.70
CA ASN A 49 6.58 2.87 10.69
C ASN A 49 5.18 3.00 11.30
N CYS A 50 4.37 3.97 10.87
CA CYS A 50 3.06 4.21 11.46
C CYS A 50 2.12 4.95 10.50
N VAL A 51 0.86 4.55 10.52
CA VAL A 51 -0.23 5.28 9.90
C VAL A 51 -1.29 5.60 10.95
N ALA A 52 -1.88 6.77 10.87
CA ALA A 52 -2.89 7.23 11.82
C ALA A 52 -3.97 8.07 11.12
N VAL A 53 -5.18 7.99 11.66
CA VAL A 53 -6.30 8.84 11.28
C VAL A 53 -6.92 9.42 12.54
N SER A 54 -7.23 10.71 12.50
CA SER A 54 -7.94 11.40 13.57
C SER A 54 -9.04 12.27 13.01
N PHE A 55 -10.26 12.11 13.50
CA PHE A 55 -11.38 13.00 13.19
C PHE A 55 -12.37 13.08 14.33
N VAL A 56 -13.25 14.08 14.28
CA VAL A 56 -14.30 14.28 15.25
C VAL A 56 -15.63 13.90 14.60
N ALA A 57 -16.24 12.83 15.09
CA ALA A 57 -17.58 12.47 14.68
C ALA A 57 -18.60 13.49 15.25
N PRO A 58 -19.71 13.78 14.53
CA PRO A 58 -20.76 14.66 15.04
C PRO A 58 -21.25 14.24 16.43
N ASN A 59 -21.23 15.16 17.38
CA ASN A 59 -21.64 14.95 18.78
C ASN A 59 -20.81 13.88 19.55
N ALA A 60 -19.60 13.60 19.13
CA ALA A 60 -18.73 12.61 19.77
C ALA A 60 -17.37 13.21 20.18
N LYS A 61 -16.61 12.43 20.95
CA LYS A 61 -15.22 12.76 21.27
C LYS A 61 -14.33 12.54 20.04
N PRO A 62 -13.18 13.23 19.96
CA PRO A 62 -12.19 12.94 18.94
C PRO A 62 -11.85 11.44 18.91
N LEU A 63 -11.90 10.86 17.72
CA LEU A 63 -11.53 9.46 17.47
C LEU A 63 -10.20 9.42 16.74
N THR A 64 -9.22 8.75 17.32
CA THR A 64 -7.93 8.52 16.69
C THR A 64 -7.64 7.04 16.66
N ILE A 65 -7.38 6.51 15.48
CA ILE A 65 -6.91 5.14 15.28
C ILE A 65 -5.52 5.20 14.65
N MET A 66 -4.61 4.37 15.18
CA MET A 66 -3.23 4.29 14.73
C MET A 66 -2.85 2.82 14.52
N LYS A 67 -2.07 2.56 13.47
CA LYS A 67 -1.56 1.23 13.16
C LYS A 67 -0.06 1.28 12.89
N ARG A 68 0.69 0.39 13.57
CA ARG A 68 2.12 0.27 13.36
C ARG A 68 2.40 -0.53 12.09
N VAL A 69 3.28 -0.01 11.24
CA VAL A 69 3.80 -0.68 10.05
C VAL A 69 5.14 -1.31 10.41
N GLY A 70 5.19 -2.62 10.48
CA GLY A 70 6.40 -3.37 10.90
C GLY A 70 7.23 -3.92 9.75
N TYR A 71 6.69 -3.91 8.53
CA TYR A 71 7.33 -4.43 7.33
C TYR A 71 6.95 -3.57 6.12
N HIS A 72 7.90 -3.39 5.21
CA HIS A 72 7.70 -2.70 3.95
C HIS A 72 8.13 -3.63 2.82
N GLY A 73 7.19 -3.89 1.92
CA GLY A 73 7.44 -4.60 0.68
C GLY A 73 7.69 -3.64 -0.48
N ASN A 74 7.68 -4.20 -1.68
CA ASN A 74 7.63 -3.46 -2.92
C ASN A 74 6.66 -4.21 -3.87
N ASP A 75 5.36 -4.02 -3.64
CA ASP A 75 4.29 -4.73 -4.34
C ASP A 75 3.43 -3.73 -5.13
N LEU A 76 3.82 -3.50 -6.37
CA LEU A 76 3.16 -2.54 -7.26
C LEU A 76 1.74 -2.99 -7.64
N GLU A 77 1.48 -4.29 -7.77
CA GLU A 77 0.14 -4.82 -8.05
C GLU A 77 -0.81 -4.51 -6.89
N ARG A 78 -0.34 -4.69 -5.67
CA ARG A 78 -1.11 -4.36 -4.46
C ARG A 78 -1.40 -2.87 -4.37
N ILE A 79 -0.41 -2.01 -4.63
CA ILE A 79 -0.57 -0.55 -4.68
C ILE A 79 -1.61 -0.16 -5.73
N GLU A 80 -1.53 -0.72 -6.95
CA GLU A 80 -2.48 -0.44 -8.02
C GLU A 80 -3.92 -0.80 -7.63
N LYS A 81 -4.14 -2.01 -7.11
CA LYS A 81 -5.44 -2.50 -6.67
C LYS A 81 -6.03 -1.66 -5.54
N LEU A 82 -5.21 -1.29 -4.55
CA LEU A 82 -5.65 -0.46 -3.43
C LEU A 82 -5.97 0.98 -3.88
N ASN A 83 -5.22 1.54 -4.82
CA ASN A 83 -5.53 2.83 -5.42
C ASN A 83 -6.83 2.78 -6.24
N ALA A 84 -7.09 1.71 -6.97
CA ALA A 84 -8.35 1.51 -7.68
C ALA A 84 -9.53 1.40 -6.69
N LEU A 85 -9.35 0.62 -5.63
CA LEU A 85 -10.33 0.49 -4.55
C LEU A 85 -10.63 1.83 -3.87
N SER A 86 -9.61 2.59 -3.50
CA SER A 86 -9.81 3.90 -2.83
C SER A 86 -10.59 4.88 -3.72
N ARG A 87 -10.31 4.91 -5.03
CA ARG A 87 -11.09 5.71 -5.98
C ARG A 87 -12.54 5.25 -6.08
N ARG A 88 -12.77 3.94 -6.08
CA ARG A 88 -14.12 3.37 -6.09
C ARG A 88 -14.88 3.75 -4.81
N ILE A 89 -14.27 3.60 -3.65
CA ILE A 89 -14.86 4.01 -2.36
C ILE A 89 -15.21 5.49 -2.37
N CYS A 90 -14.31 6.37 -2.84
CA CYS A 90 -14.58 7.80 -2.93
C CYS A 90 -15.70 8.16 -3.92
N ALA A 91 -15.89 7.38 -4.98
CA ALA A 91 -16.93 7.64 -5.99
C ALA A 91 -18.31 7.12 -5.57
N GLU A 92 -18.37 5.93 -4.97
CA GLU A 92 -19.61 5.25 -4.61
C GLU A 92 -20.06 5.52 -3.17
N VAL A 93 -19.15 5.92 -2.28
CA VAL A 93 -19.36 6.19 -0.85
C VAL A 93 -20.25 5.12 -0.19
N PRO A 94 -19.85 3.83 -0.26
CA PRO A 94 -20.63 2.74 0.32
C PRO A 94 -20.67 2.84 1.85
N GLU A 95 -21.57 2.10 2.51
CA GLU A 95 -21.48 1.97 3.97
C GLU A 95 -20.12 1.38 4.39
N PRO A 96 -19.56 1.81 5.54
CA PRO A 96 -18.21 1.40 5.98
C PRO A 96 -17.99 -0.11 6.03
N GLU A 97 -19.03 -0.89 6.37
CA GLU A 97 -19.01 -2.36 6.37
C GLU A 97 -18.77 -2.93 4.96
N GLU A 98 -19.40 -2.34 3.96
CA GLU A 98 -19.23 -2.75 2.58
C GLU A 98 -17.86 -2.38 2.04
N ALA A 99 -17.38 -1.17 2.33
CA ALA A 99 -16.03 -0.74 1.99
C ALA A 99 -14.97 -1.66 2.62
N GLN A 100 -15.16 -2.07 3.87
CA GLN A 100 -14.26 -3.00 4.56
C GLN A 100 -14.28 -4.39 3.90
N ARG A 101 -15.44 -4.86 3.45
CA ARG A 101 -15.54 -6.11 2.68
C ARG A 101 -14.75 -6.01 1.36
N TRP A 102 -14.94 -4.93 0.60
CA TRP A 102 -14.19 -4.69 -0.64
C TRP A 102 -12.69 -4.66 -0.41
N LEU A 103 -12.25 -4.05 0.71
CA LEU A 103 -10.84 -4.04 1.07
C LEU A 103 -10.30 -5.45 1.31
N LYS A 104 -11.03 -6.28 2.07
CA LYS A 104 -10.66 -7.68 2.32
C LYS A 104 -10.60 -8.50 1.01
N GLU A 105 -11.59 -8.34 0.14
CA GLU A 105 -11.62 -9.00 -1.17
C GLU A 105 -10.46 -8.55 -2.06
N THR A 106 -10.17 -7.24 -2.10
CA THR A 106 -9.08 -6.67 -2.89
C THR A 106 -7.72 -7.18 -2.41
N THR A 107 -7.48 -7.20 -1.09
CA THR A 107 -6.22 -7.68 -0.52
C THR A 107 -6.03 -9.19 -0.71
N ALA A 108 -7.11 -9.97 -0.62
CA ALA A 108 -7.09 -11.41 -0.88
C ALA A 108 -6.86 -11.74 -2.38
N ALA A 109 -7.25 -10.85 -3.28
CA ALA A 109 -7.09 -11.03 -4.74
C ALA A 109 -5.69 -10.64 -5.26
N VAL A 110 -4.79 -10.15 -4.40
CA VAL A 110 -3.39 -9.86 -4.78
C VAL A 110 -2.66 -11.19 -5.03
N ARG A 111 -1.97 -11.29 -6.15
CA ARG A 111 -1.21 -12.49 -6.50
C ARG A 111 -0.05 -12.73 -5.57
N SER A 112 0.07 -13.94 -5.06
CA SER A 112 1.31 -14.41 -4.44
C SER A 112 2.18 -15.06 -5.50
N TYR A 113 3.36 -14.53 -5.74
CA TYR A 113 4.32 -15.11 -6.67
C TYR A 113 5.16 -16.20 -6.01
N ALA A 114 5.49 -17.25 -6.75
CA ALA A 114 6.39 -18.28 -6.26
C ALA A 114 7.78 -17.70 -5.99
N VAL A 115 8.43 -18.15 -4.93
CA VAL A 115 9.74 -17.64 -4.48
C VAL A 115 10.79 -17.64 -5.59
N TRP A 116 10.81 -18.65 -6.45
CA TRP A 116 11.74 -18.71 -7.57
C TRP A 116 11.57 -17.58 -8.59
N MET A 117 10.33 -17.09 -8.78
CA MET A 117 10.05 -15.94 -9.66
C MET A 117 10.64 -14.65 -9.10
N TYR A 118 10.64 -14.50 -7.77
CA TYR A 118 11.29 -13.38 -7.11
C TYR A 118 12.79 -13.36 -7.38
N TYR A 119 13.47 -14.50 -7.23
CA TYR A 119 14.90 -14.62 -7.54
C TYR A 119 15.19 -14.39 -9.02
N LEU A 120 14.38 -14.95 -9.91
CA LEU A 120 14.52 -14.72 -11.35
C LEU A 120 14.36 -13.23 -11.69
N GLY A 121 13.40 -12.55 -11.06
CA GLY A 121 13.19 -11.10 -11.21
C GLY A 121 14.42 -10.29 -10.79
N ASN A 122 15.01 -10.60 -9.64
CA ASN A 122 16.23 -9.94 -9.17
C ASN A 122 17.41 -10.16 -10.10
N PHE A 123 17.60 -11.40 -10.59
CA PHE A 123 18.63 -11.72 -11.59
C PHE A 123 18.43 -10.88 -12.85
N MET A 124 17.22 -10.92 -13.43
CA MET A 124 16.92 -10.21 -14.68
C MET A 124 17.04 -8.70 -14.53
N ALA A 125 16.62 -8.14 -13.41
CA ALA A 125 16.74 -6.71 -13.14
C ALA A 125 18.22 -6.29 -13.11
N ALA A 126 19.04 -6.96 -12.31
CA ALA A 126 20.46 -6.62 -12.18
C ALA A 126 21.22 -6.81 -13.51
N ALA A 127 20.99 -7.92 -14.23
CA ALA A 127 21.58 -8.17 -15.54
C ALA A 127 21.12 -7.12 -16.57
N GLY A 128 19.82 -6.78 -16.58
CA GLY A 128 19.26 -5.79 -17.50
C GLY A 128 19.83 -4.39 -17.27
N PHE A 129 19.95 -3.93 -16.03
CA PHE A 129 20.63 -2.67 -15.72
C PHE A 129 22.07 -2.65 -16.17
N CYS A 130 22.82 -3.73 -15.97
CA CYS A 130 24.20 -3.85 -16.47
C CYS A 130 24.26 -3.68 -17.98
N CYS A 131 23.35 -4.28 -18.75
CA CYS A 131 23.26 -4.09 -20.21
C CYS A 131 23.01 -2.62 -20.60
N VAL A 132 22.08 -1.95 -19.90
CA VAL A 132 21.75 -0.52 -20.17
C VAL A 132 22.97 0.38 -19.95
N PHE A 133 23.82 0.08 -18.98
CA PHE A 133 25.06 0.81 -18.71
C PHE A 133 26.26 0.36 -19.56
N GLY A 134 26.03 -0.46 -20.62
CA GLY A 134 27.06 -0.84 -21.58
C GLY A 134 27.97 -1.96 -21.11
N GLY A 135 27.56 -2.76 -20.14
CA GLY A 135 28.30 -3.93 -19.68
C GLY A 135 28.38 -5.03 -20.74
N THR A 136 29.45 -5.81 -20.70
CA THR A 136 29.67 -6.98 -21.59
C THR A 136 28.80 -8.16 -21.14
N VAL A 137 28.68 -9.20 -21.98
CA VAL A 137 27.95 -10.44 -21.65
C VAL A 137 28.46 -11.10 -20.37
N ARG A 138 29.73 -10.97 -20.05
CA ARG A 138 30.29 -11.47 -18.79
C ARG A 138 29.84 -10.63 -17.61
N ASP A 139 29.79 -9.31 -17.78
CA ASP A 139 29.41 -8.39 -16.71
C ASP A 139 27.94 -8.57 -16.29
N TRP A 140 27.03 -8.73 -17.27
CA TRP A 140 25.62 -8.92 -16.92
C TRP A 140 25.30 -10.30 -16.31
N LEU A 141 26.11 -11.36 -16.63
CA LEU A 141 26.00 -12.63 -15.91
C LEU A 141 26.38 -12.46 -14.43
N TRP A 142 27.53 -11.79 -14.16
CA TRP A 142 27.96 -11.52 -12.79
C TRP A 142 27.02 -10.56 -12.04
N ALA A 143 26.51 -9.54 -12.72
CA ALA A 143 25.51 -8.65 -12.17
C ALA A 143 24.23 -9.42 -11.80
N GLY A 144 23.75 -10.32 -12.68
CA GLY A 144 22.60 -11.16 -12.41
C GLY A 144 22.81 -12.09 -11.20
N LEU A 145 23.96 -12.73 -11.08
CA LEU A 145 24.32 -13.55 -9.92
C LEU A 145 24.35 -12.72 -8.63
N SER A 146 24.90 -11.50 -8.69
CA SER A 146 24.87 -10.56 -7.56
C SER A 146 23.43 -10.19 -7.17
N GLY A 147 22.55 -10.01 -8.16
CA GLY A 147 21.12 -9.78 -7.94
C GLY A 147 20.43 -10.92 -7.19
N LEU A 148 20.80 -12.18 -7.46
CA LEU A 148 20.30 -13.34 -6.70
C LEU A 148 20.71 -13.27 -5.22
N ILE A 149 21.96 -12.88 -4.94
CA ILE A 149 22.48 -12.80 -3.57
C ILE A 149 21.79 -11.65 -2.79
N ILE A 150 21.57 -10.51 -3.45
CA ILE A 150 20.89 -9.35 -2.83
C ILE A 150 19.42 -9.66 -2.56
N GLY A 151 18.78 -10.48 -3.40
CA GLY A 151 17.38 -10.90 -3.23
C GLY A 151 17.18 -11.95 -2.13
N PHE A 152 18.23 -12.47 -1.51
CA PHE A 152 18.18 -13.40 -0.38
C PHE A 152 18.12 -12.63 0.94
#